data_27e4268ec1f1b0655315273cf4fb87c1
#
_entry.id   27e4268ec1f1b0655315273cf4fb87c1
#
_cell.length_a   1.000
_cell.length_b   1.000
_cell.length_c   1.000
_cell.angle_alpha   90.00
_cell.angle_beta   90.00
_cell.angle_gamma   90.00
#
_symmetry.space_group_name_H-M   'P 1'
#
loop_
_entity.id
_entity.type
_entity.pdbx_description
1 polymer ?
#
loop_
_entity_poly.entity_id
_entity_poly.type
_entity_poly.pdbx_seq_one_letter_code
_entity_poly.pdbx_strand_id
1 'polypeptide(L)'
;ITEQLPEAKRKHADMIKVNHISTLKPYFSENKNLVKKNFRKNLKLLNLAERPQQKAFAEVVKARLADESASFIEAPTGIGKTYAYLLTLLGQGKKLILSVPTKILQDQLMQDLAPVFKAKFGVNFAKVLGTANYISLEKFSKLLYKADDGKNFEIFKMKVLVWLTETKTGELDELSLTMTSHAYLDSIRHTGTVSPGQLYFEQDFWQLTQKKAENAQVTVMNHAYLAERIADQTAMFEDKVLVVDEAQQLFSILENAQQKSVKLLD
;
A
#
# COMPACT_ATOMS: atom_id res chain seq x y z
N ILE A 1 -7.34 13.46 24.37
CA ILE A 1 -8.34 12.50 23.82
C ILE A 1 -8.70 11.44 24.87
N THR A 2 -7.71 10.94 25.63
CA THR A 2 -7.94 9.92 26.69
C THR A 2 -8.72 10.45 27.90
N GLU A 3 -8.65 11.75 28.21
CA GLU A 3 -9.30 12.34 29.39
C GLU A 3 -10.83 12.42 29.29
N GLN A 4 -11.39 12.38 28.10
CA GLN A 4 -12.83 12.44 27.88
C GLN A 4 -13.51 11.07 27.78
N LEU A 5 -12.74 9.97 27.86
CA LEU A 5 -13.28 8.61 27.77
C LEU A 5 -13.70 8.07 29.16
N PRO A 6 -14.77 7.25 29.25
CA PRO A 6 -15.08 6.50 30.45
C PRO A 6 -13.88 5.69 30.95
N GLU A 7 -13.74 5.54 32.27
CA GLU A 7 -12.54 4.92 32.86
C GLU A 7 -12.21 3.53 32.31
N ALA A 8 -13.20 2.70 32.03
CA ALA A 8 -13.00 1.41 31.39
C ALA A 8 -12.38 1.53 29.98
N LYS A 9 -12.79 2.53 29.19
CA LYS A 9 -12.23 2.80 27.86
C LYS A 9 -10.82 3.37 27.92
N ARG A 10 -10.48 4.15 28.96
CA ARG A 10 -9.11 4.66 29.16
C ARG A 10 -8.13 3.53 29.43
N LYS A 11 -8.46 2.62 30.36
CA LYS A 11 -7.62 1.44 30.65
C LYS A 11 -7.38 0.59 29.42
N HIS A 12 -8.36 0.51 28.55
CA HIS A 12 -8.28 -0.25 27.31
C HIS A 12 -7.42 0.43 26.25
N ALA A 13 -7.55 1.74 26.09
CA ALA A 13 -6.71 2.52 25.18
C ALA A 13 -5.23 2.45 25.58
N ASP A 14 -4.93 2.35 26.88
CA ASP A 14 -3.55 2.20 27.38
C ASP A 14 -2.96 0.80 27.10
N MET A 15 -3.79 -0.22 26.96
CA MET A 15 -3.34 -1.58 26.63
C MET A 15 -2.90 -1.72 25.16
N ILE A 16 -3.45 -0.91 24.25
CA ILE A 16 -3.07 -0.90 22.83
C ILE A 16 -2.18 0.31 22.56
N LYS A 17 -0.93 0.23 22.98
CA LYS A 17 0.10 1.22 22.61
C LYS A 17 0.66 0.84 21.26
N VAL A 18 0.39 1.65 20.26
CA VAL A 18 0.88 1.45 18.90
C VAL A 18 2.07 2.35 18.66
N ASN A 19 3.22 1.78 18.36
CA ASN A 19 4.50 2.51 18.22
C ASN A 19 4.59 3.42 16.97
N HIS A 20 3.59 3.43 16.10
CA HIS A 20 3.70 4.12 14.81
C HIS A 20 3.56 5.64 14.87
N ILE A 21 3.02 6.22 15.94
CA ILE A 21 2.82 7.69 16.06
C ILE A 21 4.17 8.43 16.00
N SER A 22 5.20 7.86 16.61
CA SER A 22 6.54 8.44 16.58
C SER A 22 7.18 8.43 15.18
N THR A 23 6.71 7.54 14.29
CA THR A 23 7.23 7.41 12.93
C THR A 23 6.50 8.28 11.90
N LEU A 24 5.40 8.94 12.27
CA LEU A 24 4.64 9.80 11.37
C LEU A 24 5.35 11.13 11.06
N LYS A 25 6.05 11.74 12.02
CA LYS A 25 6.75 13.01 11.83
C LYS A 25 7.73 13.01 10.64
N PRO A 26 8.53 11.94 10.39
CA PRO A 26 9.41 11.90 9.23
C PRO A 26 8.69 11.78 7.88
N TYR A 27 7.46 11.26 7.85
CA TYR A 27 6.71 11.06 6.61
C TYR A 27 6.09 12.35 6.05
N PHE A 28 5.92 13.37 6.88
CA PHE A 28 5.41 14.68 6.46
C PHE A 28 6.50 15.70 6.14
N SER A 29 7.79 15.27 6.13
CA SER A 29 8.87 16.14 5.65
C SER A 29 8.68 16.40 4.15
N GLU A 30 8.98 17.63 3.72
CA GLU A 30 8.87 18.08 2.32
C GLU A 30 9.34 17.01 1.33
N ASN A 31 8.45 16.62 0.42
CA ASN A 31 8.71 15.66 -0.64
C ASN A 31 9.60 16.31 -1.70
N LYS A 32 10.92 16.18 -1.58
CA LYS A 32 11.86 16.64 -2.59
C LYS A 32 12.07 15.56 -3.63
N ASN A 33 11.50 15.74 -4.82
CA ASN A 33 11.81 14.90 -5.96
C ASN A 33 13.10 15.42 -6.64
N LEU A 34 14.20 14.73 -6.43
CA LEU A 34 15.51 15.06 -7.02
C LEU A 34 15.82 14.29 -8.30
N VAL A 35 14.88 13.53 -8.84
CA VAL A 35 15.06 12.81 -10.11
C VAL A 35 15.24 13.81 -11.24
N LYS A 36 16.34 13.68 -11.98
CA LYS A 36 16.67 14.60 -13.07
C LYS A 36 15.93 14.23 -14.35
N LYS A 37 15.65 15.21 -15.20
CA LYS A 37 15.09 14.95 -16.55
C LYS A 37 15.98 14.07 -17.43
N ASN A 38 17.28 14.00 -17.15
CA ASN A 38 18.23 13.20 -17.90
C ASN A 38 18.34 11.78 -17.32
N PHE A 39 17.79 10.81 -18.04
CA PHE A 39 17.77 9.41 -17.67
C PHE A 39 19.17 8.84 -17.35
N ARG A 40 20.16 9.09 -18.21
CA ARG A 40 21.54 8.61 -18.01
C ARG A 40 22.18 9.13 -16.71
N LYS A 41 21.89 10.41 -16.34
CA LYS A 41 22.40 10.98 -15.08
C LYS A 41 21.80 10.28 -13.87
N ASN A 42 20.53 9.88 -13.94
CA ASN A 42 19.86 9.13 -12.87
C ASN A 42 20.43 7.72 -12.73
N LEU A 43 20.68 7.01 -13.84
CA LEU A 43 21.33 5.70 -13.81
C LEU A 43 22.73 5.76 -13.16
N LYS A 44 23.53 6.80 -13.48
CA LYS A 44 24.84 7.01 -12.85
C LYS A 44 24.74 7.21 -11.33
N LEU A 45 23.73 7.94 -10.85
CA LEU A 45 23.48 8.11 -9.39
C LEU A 45 23.13 6.79 -8.69
N LEU A 46 22.56 5.86 -9.45
CA LEU A 46 22.23 4.50 -8.99
C LEU A 46 23.38 3.50 -9.20
N ASN A 47 24.51 3.92 -9.75
CA ASN A 47 25.62 3.06 -10.17
C ASN A 47 25.19 1.96 -11.17
N LEU A 48 24.22 2.28 -12.03
CA LEU A 48 23.72 1.38 -13.07
C LEU A 48 24.29 1.76 -14.44
N ALA A 49 24.64 0.73 -15.22
CA ALA A 49 25.02 0.92 -16.63
C ALA A 49 23.78 1.17 -17.49
N GLU A 50 23.91 2.08 -18.46
CA GLU A 50 22.88 2.31 -19.47
C GLU A 50 22.86 1.14 -20.46
N ARG A 51 21.68 0.52 -20.64
CA ARG A 51 21.47 -0.52 -21.66
C ARG A 51 20.69 0.08 -22.83
N PRO A 52 21.08 -0.20 -24.09
CA PRO A 52 20.42 0.40 -25.26
C PRO A 52 18.92 0.17 -25.32
N GLN A 53 18.46 -1.05 -25.01
CA GLN A 53 17.03 -1.40 -24.98
C GLN A 53 16.27 -0.66 -23.87
N GLN A 54 16.87 -0.53 -22.68
CA GLN A 54 16.30 0.22 -21.56
C GLN A 54 16.15 1.71 -21.90
N LYS A 55 17.15 2.29 -22.57
CA LYS A 55 17.10 3.67 -23.03
C LYS A 55 16.01 3.87 -24.08
N ALA A 56 15.94 2.99 -25.09
CA ALA A 56 14.88 3.04 -26.09
C ALA A 56 13.48 2.97 -25.45
N PHE A 57 13.28 2.07 -24.50
CA PHE A 57 12.04 1.98 -23.75
C PHE A 57 11.74 3.28 -22.97
N ALA A 58 12.72 3.87 -22.30
CA ALA A 58 12.57 5.15 -21.59
C ALA A 58 12.15 6.30 -22.52
N GLU A 59 12.71 6.37 -23.73
CA GLU A 59 12.33 7.37 -24.73
C GLU A 59 10.90 7.17 -25.24
N VAL A 60 10.47 5.93 -25.44
CA VAL A 60 9.05 5.62 -25.79
C VAL A 60 8.12 6.05 -24.69
N VAL A 61 8.41 5.71 -23.41
CA VAL A 61 7.60 6.14 -22.24
C VAL A 61 7.51 7.66 -22.19
N LYS A 62 8.62 8.36 -22.42
CA LYS A 62 8.65 9.82 -22.43
C LYS A 62 7.80 10.43 -23.56
N ALA A 63 7.88 9.87 -24.75
CA ALA A 63 7.10 10.32 -25.89
C ALA A 63 5.60 10.13 -25.64
N ARG A 64 5.19 8.99 -25.12
CA ARG A 64 3.78 8.69 -24.82
C ARG A 64 3.18 9.51 -23.68
N LEU A 65 3.99 10.04 -22.80
CA LEU A 65 3.51 10.94 -21.74
C LEU A 65 2.84 12.22 -22.28
N ALA A 66 3.20 12.62 -23.50
CA ALA A 66 2.62 13.81 -24.16
C ALA A 66 1.23 13.54 -24.79
N ASP A 67 0.87 12.28 -24.99
CA ASP A 67 -0.30 11.91 -25.79
C ASP A 67 -1.64 11.95 -25.01
N GLU A 68 -1.64 12.24 -23.71
CA GLU A 68 -2.84 12.26 -22.80
C GLU A 68 -3.81 11.06 -22.98
N SER A 69 -3.35 9.97 -23.54
CA SER A 69 -4.11 8.76 -23.85
C SER A 69 -3.47 7.50 -23.25
N ALA A 70 -4.26 6.44 -23.11
CA ALA A 70 -3.74 5.14 -22.72
C ALA A 70 -2.77 4.62 -23.79
N SER A 71 -1.60 4.15 -23.36
CA SER A 71 -0.58 3.60 -24.25
C SER A 71 -0.16 2.21 -23.78
N PHE A 72 -0.11 1.26 -24.70
CA PHE A 72 0.43 -0.08 -24.47
C PHE A 72 1.85 -0.14 -25.02
N ILE A 73 2.80 -0.49 -24.17
CA ILE A 73 4.22 -0.55 -24.54
C ILE A 73 4.72 -1.95 -24.21
N GLU A 74 5.02 -2.73 -25.24
CA GLU A 74 5.63 -4.04 -25.08
C GLU A 74 7.16 -3.93 -25.04
N ALA A 75 7.76 -4.69 -24.13
CA ALA A 75 9.22 -4.74 -24.02
C ALA A 75 9.66 -6.08 -23.42
N PRO A 76 10.80 -6.65 -23.87
CA PRO A 76 11.34 -7.90 -23.38
C PRO A 76 11.56 -7.90 -21.86
N THR A 77 11.52 -9.08 -21.26
CA THR A 77 11.87 -9.25 -19.83
C THR A 77 13.35 -8.93 -19.60
N GLY A 78 13.70 -8.48 -18.40
CA GLY A 78 15.10 -8.26 -18.02
C GLY A 78 15.76 -6.98 -18.55
N ILE A 79 15.10 -6.16 -19.37
CA ILE A 79 15.69 -4.89 -19.85
C ILE A 79 15.76 -3.79 -18.79
N GLY A 80 15.10 -3.98 -17.64
CA GLY A 80 15.02 -2.97 -16.58
C GLY A 80 13.86 -1.99 -16.74
N LYS A 81 12.69 -2.46 -17.19
CA LYS A 81 11.47 -1.66 -17.40
C LYS A 81 11.14 -0.78 -16.20
N THR A 82 11.18 -1.35 -15.00
CA THR A 82 10.78 -0.66 -13.75
C THR A 82 11.61 0.60 -13.51
N TYR A 83 12.94 0.50 -13.60
CA TYR A 83 13.80 1.67 -13.50
C TYR A 83 13.57 2.66 -14.63
N ALA A 84 13.33 2.16 -15.85
CA ALA A 84 13.15 3.02 -17.01
C ALA A 84 11.91 3.90 -16.89
N TYR A 85 10.73 3.34 -16.59
CA TYR A 85 9.53 4.15 -16.44
C TYR A 85 9.54 5.01 -15.16
N LEU A 86 10.03 4.51 -14.02
CA LEU A 86 10.12 5.29 -12.79
C LEU A 86 11.02 6.52 -12.97
N LEU A 87 12.25 6.33 -13.45
CA LEU A 87 13.18 7.44 -13.62
C LEU A 87 12.73 8.44 -14.69
N THR A 88 12.05 7.96 -15.74
CA THR A 88 11.56 8.84 -16.81
C THR A 88 10.40 9.69 -16.31
N LEU A 89 9.36 9.07 -15.73
CA LEU A 89 8.15 9.76 -15.33
C LEU A 89 8.39 10.69 -14.13
N LEU A 90 9.13 10.22 -13.12
CA LEU A 90 9.53 11.05 -11.98
C LEU A 90 10.44 12.20 -12.42
N GLY A 91 11.32 11.97 -13.39
CA GLY A 91 12.18 13.02 -13.99
C GLY A 91 11.39 14.10 -14.73
N GLN A 92 10.16 13.83 -15.17
CA GLN A 92 9.23 14.80 -15.71
C GLN A 92 8.35 15.46 -14.62
N GLY A 93 8.62 15.19 -13.36
CA GLY A 93 7.87 15.77 -12.22
C GLY A 93 6.50 15.14 -11.97
N LYS A 94 6.20 13.99 -12.58
CA LYS A 94 4.92 13.32 -12.42
C LYS A 94 4.86 12.53 -11.12
N LYS A 95 3.70 12.52 -10.46
CA LYS A 95 3.37 11.54 -9.43
C LYS A 95 2.83 10.28 -10.11
N LEU A 96 3.06 9.11 -9.51
CA LEU A 96 2.74 7.84 -10.12
C LEU A 96 1.83 6.99 -9.25
N ILE A 97 0.92 6.28 -9.89
CA ILE A 97 0.31 5.07 -9.34
C ILE A 97 0.89 3.90 -10.13
N LEU A 98 1.55 2.99 -9.43
CA LEU A 98 2.14 1.79 -10.00
C LEU A 98 1.32 0.58 -9.56
N SER A 99 0.66 -0.04 -10.53
CA SER A 99 -0.05 -1.29 -10.31
C SER A 99 0.79 -2.47 -10.76
N VAL A 100 0.92 -3.47 -9.90
CA VAL A 100 1.66 -4.71 -10.15
C VAL A 100 0.78 -5.93 -9.95
N PRO A 101 1.10 -7.10 -10.53
CA PRO A 101 0.22 -8.26 -10.51
C PRO A 101 -0.14 -8.76 -9.11
N THR A 102 0.84 -8.84 -8.22
CA THR A 102 0.70 -9.54 -6.92
C THR A 102 1.18 -8.70 -5.75
N LYS A 103 0.70 -9.04 -4.55
CA LYS A 103 1.19 -8.48 -3.29
C LYS A 103 2.68 -8.74 -3.08
N ILE A 104 3.18 -9.91 -3.49
CA ILE A 104 4.61 -10.27 -3.38
C ILE A 104 5.48 -9.30 -4.18
N LEU A 105 5.10 -9.01 -5.43
CA LEU A 105 5.81 -8.02 -6.26
C LEU A 105 5.72 -6.60 -5.70
N GLN A 106 4.58 -6.26 -5.11
CA GLN A 106 4.39 -4.99 -4.40
C GLN A 106 5.36 -4.88 -3.21
N ASP A 107 5.48 -5.93 -2.41
CA ASP A 107 6.40 -5.98 -1.26
C ASP A 107 7.88 -5.91 -1.70
N GLN A 108 8.25 -6.62 -2.78
CA GLN A 108 9.59 -6.53 -3.36
C GLN A 108 9.94 -5.10 -3.81
N LEU A 109 9.02 -4.42 -4.49
CA LEU A 109 9.24 -3.02 -4.87
C LEU A 109 9.46 -2.11 -3.66
N MET A 110 8.69 -2.32 -2.60
CA MET A 110 8.83 -1.55 -1.36
C MET A 110 10.13 -1.86 -0.61
N GLN A 111 10.63 -3.09 -0.67
CA GLN A 111 11.87 -3.50 -0.03
C GLN A 111 13.11 -3.12 -0.83
N ASP A 112 13.08 -3.30 -2.14
CA ASP A 112 14.27 -3.15 -3.00
C ASP A 112 14.42 -1.74 -3.58
N LEU A 113 13.32 -1.14 -4.07
CA LEU A 113 13.38 0.13 -4.79
C LEU A 113 13.09 1.34 -3.90
N ALA A 114 12.10 1.27 -3.03
CA ALA A 114 11.69 2.43 -2.24
C ALA A 114 12.82 3.01 -1.38
N PRO A 115 13.66 2.21 -0.67
CA PRO A 115 14.78 2.75 0.10
C PRO A 115 15.84 3.41 -0.78
N VAL A 116 16.12 2.83 -1.95
CA VAL A 116 17.10 3.36 -2.91
C VAL A 116 16.64 4.69 -3.47
N PHE A 117 15.38 4.78 -3.91
CA PHE A 117 14.80 6.02 -4.44
C PHE A 117 14.70 7.10 -3.35
N LYS A 118 14.37 6.72 -2.12
CA LYS A 118 14.37 7.64 -0.98
C LYS A 118 15.76 8.21 -0.72
N ALA A 119 16.78 7.35 -0.64
CA ALA A 119 18.14 7.76 -0.33
C ALA A 119 18.78 8.59 -1.46
N LYS A 120 18.57 8.21 -2.73
CA LYS A 120 19.23 8.86 -3.88
C LYS A 120 18.47 10.06 -4.43
N PHE A 121 17.16 10.07 -4.33
CA PHE A 121 16.31 11.05 -4.99
C PHE A 121 15.31 11.75 -4.07
N GLY A 122 15.23 11.38 -2.79
CA GLY A 122 14.23 11.91 -1.87
C GLY A 122 12.79 11.49 -2.20
N VAL A 123 12.60 10.51 -3.11
CA VAL A 123 11.28 10.06 -3.57
C VAL A 123 10.66 9.13 -2.52
N ASN A 124 9.44 9.45 -2.11
CA ASN A 124 8.68 8.62 -1.19
C ASN A 124 7.75 7.68 -1.96
N PHE A 125 7.77 6.43 -1.52
CA PHE A 125 6.85 5.39 -1.96
C PHE A 125 5.83 5.12 -0.86
N ALA A 126 4.60 4.81 -1.25
CA ALA A 126 3.58 4.30 -0.34
C ALA A 126 2.96 3.04 -0.95
N LYS A 127 2.82 2.00 -0.13
CA LYS A 127 2.09 0.78 -0.49
C LYS A 127 0.66 0.91 -0.01
N VAL A 128 -0.32 0.59 -0.87
CA VAL A 128 -1.73 0.50 -0.51
C VAL A 128 -2.27 -0.89 -0.81
N LEU A 129 -3.07 -1.41 0.10
CA LEU A 129 -3.75 -2.70 0.01
C LEU A 129 -5.25 -2.52 0.25
N GLY A 130 -6.03 -3.51 -0.14
CA GLY A 130 -7.45 -3.58 0.22
C GLY A 130 -7.65 -3.50 1.74
N THR A 131 -8.75 -2.89 2.15
CA THR A 131 -9.08 -2.63 3.56
C THR A 131 -8.98 -3.85 4.45
N ALA A 132 -9.45 -5.00 3.96
CA ALA A 132 -9.43 -6.26 4.69
C ALA A 132 -8.01 -6.80 5.01
N ASN A 133 -6.95 -6.19 4.44
CA ASN A 133 -5.57 -6.55 4.80
C ASN A 133 -5.10 -5.87 6.09
N TYR A 134 -5.82 -4.90 6.61
CA TYR A 134 -5.44 -4.16 7.80
C TYR A 134 -6.27 -4.56 9.02
N ILE A 135 -5.66 -4.44 10.20
CA ILE A 135 -6.38 -4.56 11.45
C ILE A 135 -7.27 -3.33 11.69
N SER A 136 -8.48 -3.55 12.18
CA SER A 136 -9.30 -2.53 12.81
C SER A 136 -9.02 -2.50 14.31
N LEU A 137 -8.35 -1.48 14.80
CA LEU A 137 -8.06 -1.30 16.22
C LEU A 137 -9.36 -1.20 17.05
N GLU A 138 -10.39 -0.59 16.48
CA GLU A 138 -11.70 -0.48 17.15
C GLU A 138 -12.37 -1.85 17.32
N LYS A 139 -12.40 -2.68 16.27
CA LYS A 139 -12.95 -4.04 16.35
C LYS A 139 -12.15 -4.89 17.33
N PHE A 140 -10.83 -4.82 17.24
CA PHE A 140 -9.97 -5.57 18.15
C PHE A 140 -10.14 -5.11 19.60
N SER A 141 -10.27 -3.81 19.85
CA SER A 141 -10.53 -3.30 21.20
C SER A 141 -11.83 -3.82 21.78
N LYS A 142 -12.90 -3.90 20.98
CA LYS A 142 -14.17 -4.51 21.40
C LYS A 142 -14.03 -6.00 21.69
N LEU A 143 -13.20 -6.69 20.89
CA LEU A 143 -12.94 -8.11 21.03
C LEU A 143 -12.23 -8.46 22.34
N LEU A 144 -11.35 -7.59 22.84
CA LEU A 144 -10.63 -7.80 24.10
C LEU A 144 -11.56 -7.92 25.32
N TYR A 145 -12.73 -7.25 25.29
CA TYR A 145 -13.73 -7.32 26.36
C TYR A 145 -14.73 -8.47 26.21
N LYS A 146 -14.70 -9.17 25.08
CA LYS A 146 -15.59 -10.30 24.87
C LYS A 146 -15.14 -11.46 25.75
N ALA A 147 -16.03 -11.89 26.64
CA ALA A 147 -15.77 -13.02 27.50
C ALA A 147 -15.68 -14.32 26.68
N ASP A 148 -14.73 -15.11 27.04
CA ASP A 148 -14.45 -16.50 26.75
C ASP A 148 -15.08 -17.17 25.50
N ASP A 149 -14.24 -17.33 24.49
CA ASP A 149 -14.47 -18.24 23.35
C ASP A 149 -13.43 -19.40 23.34
N GLY A 150 -12.84 -19.70 24.51
CA GLY A 150 -11.89 -20.80 24.67
C GLY A 150 -10.41 -20.40 24.54
N LYS A 151 -9.54 -21.33 24.92
CA LYS A 151 -8.08 -21.12 24.98
C LYS A 151 -7.46 -20.59 23.69
N ASN A 152 -7.94 -21.04 22.55
CA ASN A 152 -7.39 -20.60 21.25
C ASN A 152 -7.69 -19.11 20.95
N PHE A 153 -8.84 -18.63 21.39
CA PHE A 153 -9.23 -17.24 21.24
C PHE A 153 -8.40 -16.33 22.14
N GLU A 154 -8.13 -16.73 23.36
CA GLU A 154 -7.24 -15.98 24.27
C GLU A 154 -5.81 -15.92 23.72
N ILE A 155 -5.29 -17.03 23.18
CA ILE A 155 -3.98 -17.07 22.51
C ILE A 155 -3.95 -16.13 21.30
N PHE A 156 -5.02 -16.10 20.51
CA PHE A 156 -5.15 -15.18 19.38
C PHE A 156 -5.08 -13.72 19.85
N LYS A 157 -5.88 -13.33 20.87
CA LYS A 157 -5.85 -11.96 21.42
C LYS A 157 -4.45 -11.57 21.91
N MET A 158 -3.77 -12.46 22.63
CA MET A 158 -2.42 -12.21 23.11
C MET A 158 -1.41 -12.04 21.96
N LYS A 159 -1.47 -12.88 20.91
CA LYS A 159 -0.61 -12.73 19.73
C LYS A 159 -0.82 -11.40 19.03
N VAL A 160 -2.07 -10.97 18.85
CA VAL A 160 -2.40 -9.67 18.26
C VAL A 160 -1.86 -8.53 19.14
N LEU A 161 -2.01 -8.59 20.46
CA LEU A 161 -1.49 -7.58 21.38
C LEU A 161 0.04 -7.44 21.26
N VAL A 162 0.77 -8.56 21.28
CA VAL A 162 2.23 -8.56 21.12
C VAL A 162 2.61 -7.98 19.77
N TRP A 163 2.00 -8.46 18.68
CA TRP A 163 2.27 -7.94 17.34
C TRP A 163 2.00 -6.43 17.21
N LEU A 164 0.94 -5.91 17.85
CA LEU A 164 0.64 -4.48 17.83
C LEU A 164 1.71 -3.62 18.49
N THR A 165 2.57 -4.19 19.33
CA THR A 165 3.72 -3.45 19.89
C THR A 165 4.88 -3.32 18.90
N GLU A 166 4.92 -4.14 17.84
CA GLU A 166 6.01 -4.24 16.89
C GLU A 166 5.64 -3.71 15.49
N THR A 167 4.38 -3.94 15.05
CA THR A 167 3.96 -3.58 13.71
C THR A 167 4.01 -2.07 13.45
N LYS A 168 4.41 -1.70 12.25
CA LYS A 168 4.39 -0.32 11.73
C LYS A 168 3.36 -0.13 10.64
N THR A 169 2.81 -1.20 10.11
CA THR A 169 1.91 -1.20 8.97
C THR A 169 0.49 -1.58 9.32
N GLY A 170 0.30 -2.41 10.36
CA GLY A 170 -0.98 -2.98 10.73
C GLY A 170 -1.50 -4.02 9.73
N GLU A 171 -0.62 -4.55 8.85
CA GLU A 171 -0.98 -5.54 7.86
C GLU A 171 -1.11 -6.92 8.51
N LEU A 172 -2.28 -7.53 8.40
CA LEU A 172 -2.60 -8.79 9.06
C LEU A 172 -1.74 -9.98 8.62
N ASP A 173 -1.10 -9.89 7.44
CA ASP A 173 -0.17 -10.92 6.96
C ASP A 173 1.14 -10.97 7.74
N GLU A 174 1.47 -9.93 8.52
CA GLU A 174 2.60 -9.95 9.44
C GLU A 174 2.36 -10.88 10.64
N LEU A 175 1.08 -11.21 10.91
CA LEU A 175 0.71 -12.09 12.02
C LEU A 175 1.00 -13.55 11.68
N SER A 176 1.92 -14.17 12.42
CA SER A 176 2.17 -15.60 12.36
C SER A 176 1.10 -16.37 13.14
N LEU A 177 0.02 -16.77 12.47
CA LEU A 177 -1.12 -17.45 13.07
C LEU A 177 -1.13 -18.94 12.75
N THR A 178 -1.66 -19.74 13.70
CA THR A 178 -2.01 -21.14 13.46
C THR A 178 -3.33 -21.23 12.69
N MET A 179 -3.62 -22.37 12.03
CA MET A 179 -4.88 -22.55 11.30
C MET A 179 -6.11 -22.24 12.15
N THR A 180 -6.13 -22.65 13.41
CA THR A 180 -7.22 -22.38 14.34
C THR A 180 -7.38 -20.89 14.68
N SER A 181 -6.28 -20.15 14.67
CA SER A 181 -6.31 -18.70 14.93
C SER A 181 -6.72 -17.88 13.70
N HIS A 182 -6.56 -18.41 12.48
CA HIS A 182 -6.99 -17.76 11.26
C HIS A 182 -8.51 -17.52 11.22
N ALA A 183 -9.31 -18.40 11.83
CA ALA A 183 -10.76 -18.25 11.89
C ALA A 183 -11.22 -16.96 12.58
N TYR A 184 -10.37 -16.37 13.45
CA TYR A 184 -10.68 -15.14 14.18
C TYR A 184 -10.27 -13.86 13.43
N LEU A 185 -9.49 -13.97 12.34
CA LEU A 185 -9.01 -12.78 11.60
C LEU A 185 -10.14 -11.91 11.09
N ASP A 186 -11.22 -12.49 10.60
CA ASP A 186 -12.34 -11.74 10.04
C ASP A 186 -13.01 -10.83 11.08
N SER A 187 -12.94 -11.20 12.37
CA SER A 187 -13.48 -10.40 13.46
C SER A 187 -12.72 -9.08 13.69
N ILE A 188 -11.47 -8.99 13.23
CA ILE A 188 -10.62 -7.80 13.40
C ILE A 188 -10.24 -7.11 12.09
N ARG A 189 -10.67 -7.64 10.93
CA ARG A 189 -10.41 -7.00 9.62
C ARG A 189 -11.06 -5.63 9.54
N HIS A 190 -10.31 -4.70 8.95
CA HIS A 190 -10.81 -3.37 8.65
C HIS A 190 -11.87 -3.41 7.54
N THR A 191 -12.87 -2.52 7.61
CA THR A 191 -13.99 -2.46 6.64
C THR A 191 -14.02 -1.20 5.78
N GLY A 192 -12.99 -0.35 5.90
CA GLY A 192 -12.87 0.86 5.08
C GLY A 192 -13.60 2.09 5.63
N THR A 193 -14.33 1.95 6.72
CA THR A 193 -15.04 3.07 7.34
C THR A 193 -14.37 3.46 8.66
N VAL A 194 -13.91 4.71 8.72
CA VAL A 194 -13.36 5.31 9.94
C VAL A 194 -13.97 6.70 10.07
N SER A 195 -14.64 6.97 11.19
CA SER A 195 -15.27 8.27 11.41
C SER A 195 -14.50 9.09 12.45
N PRO A 196 -14.40 10.42 12.27
CA PRO A 196 -13.88 11.30 13.30
C PRO A 196 -14.62 11.08 14.62
N GLY A 197 -13.87 10.95 15.71
CA GLY A 197 -14.43 10.66 17.03
C GLY A 197 -14.53 9.17 17.40
N GLN A 198 -14.25 8.27 16.48
CA GLN A 198 -14.05 6.85 16.83
C GLN A 198 -12.78 6.67 17.66
N LEU A 199 -12.82 5.68 18.55
CA LEU A 199 -11.63 5.26 19.29
C LEU A 199 -10.56 4.82 18.29
N TYR A 200 -9.33 5.28 18.47
CA TYR A 200 -8.18 5.01 17.58
C TYR A 200 -8.25 5.62 16.17
N PHE A 201 -9.12 6.61 15.91
CA PHE A 201 -9.21 7.27 14.61
C PHE A 201 -7.84 7.76 14.08
N GLU A 202 -7.04 8.39 14.93
CA GLU A 202 -5.73 8.91 14.54
C GLU A 202 -4.65 7.83 14.41
N GLN A 203 -4.86 6.66 15.03
CA GLN A 203 -3.95 5.51 15.01
C GLN A 203 -4.35 4.46 14.00
N ASP A 204 -5.45 4.65 13.28
CA ASP A 204 -5.94 3.68 12.31
C ASP A 204 -4.94 3.47 11.17
N PHE A 205 -4.46 2.24 11.03
CA PHE A 205 -3.40 1.90 10.08
C PHE A 205 -3.81 2.10 8.63
N TRP A 206 -5.05 1.73 8.29
CA TRP A 206 -5.53 1.91 6.92
C TRP A 206 -5.61 3.39 6.57
N GLN A 207 -6.21 4.22 7.43
CA GLN A 207 -6.30 5.67 7.22
C GLN A 207 -4.91 6.31 7.11
N LEU A 208 -3.97 5.92 7.98
CA LEU A 208 -2.60 6.42 7.92
C LEU A 208 -1.89 6.03 6.61
N THR A 209 -2.19 4.83 6.09
CA THR A 209 -1.67 4.40 4.79
C THR A 209 -2.26 5.23 3.66
N GLN A 210 -3.57 5.56 3.67
CA GLN A 210 -4.15 6.46 2.68
C GLN A 210 -3.49 7.85 2.71
N LYS A 211 -3.33 8.44 3.89
CA LYS A 211 -2.63 9.73 4.05
C LYS A 211 -1.16 9.69 3.55
N LYS A 212 -0.46 8.57 3.76
CA LYS A 212 0.89 8.37 3.18
C LYS A 212 0.85 8.34 1.66
N ALA A 213 -0.14 7.65 1.07
CA ALA A 213 -0.30 7.52 -0.37
C ALA A 213 -0.63 8.86 -1.06
N GLU A 214 -1.42 9.71 -0.42
CA GLU A 214 -1.72 11.08 -0.91
C GLU A 214 -0.45 11.92 -1.04
N ASN A 215 0.48 11.76 -0.10
CA ASN A 215 1.73 12.52 -0.03
C ASN A 215 2.92 11.87 -0.77
N ALA A 216 2.78 10.64 -1.23
CA ALA A 216 3.85 9.92 -1.93
C ALA A 216 3.99 10.38 -3.39
N GLN A 217 5.21 10.30 -3.92
CA GLN A 217 5.45 10.46 -5.36
C GLN A 217 5.10 9.18 -6.13
N VAL A 218 5.22 8.02 -5.49
CA VAL A 218 4.87 6.73 -6.07
C VAL A 218 3.96 5.98 -5.11
N THR A 219 2.73 5.72 -5.53
CA THR A 219 1.80 4.86 -4.82
C THR A 219 1.79 3.49 -5.49
N VAL A 220 2.16 2.44 -4.76
CA VAL A 220 2.22 1.06 -5.26
C VAL A 220 1.00 0.29 -4.79
N MET A 221 0.31 -0.35 -5.72
CA MET A 221 -0.86 -1.21 -5.46
C MET A 221 -0.81 -2.48 -6.31
N ASN A 222 -1.62 -3.48 -5.97
CA ASN A 222 -1.76 -4.63 -6.86
C ASN A 222 -2.96 -4.47 -7.81
N HIS A 223 -3.00 -5.30 -8.85
CA HIS A 223 -4.05 -5.25 -9.87
C HIS A 223 -5.46 -5.49 -9.30
N ALA A 224 -5.60 -6.35 -8.30
CA ALA A 224 -6.89 -6.60 -7.68
C ALA A 224 -7.43 -5.34 -6.97
N TYR A 225 -6.57 -4.64 -6.23
CA TYR A 225 -6.94 -3.37 -5.60
C TYR A 225 -7.24 -2.28 -6.64
N LEU A 226 -6.45 -2.19 -7.72
CA LEU A 226 -6.72 -1.28 -8.82
C LEU A 226 -8.09 -1.55 -9.44
N ALA A 227 -8.40 -2.82 -9.76
CA ALA A 227 -9.69 -3.21 -10.36
C ALA A 227 -10.89 -2.86 -9.46
N GLU A 228 -10.73 -3.01 -8.13
CA GLU A 228 -11.76 -2.62 -7.16
C GLU A 228 -11.97 -1.10 -7.10
N ARG A 229 -10.91 -0.30 -7.27
CA ARG A 229 -10.94 1.14 -7.03
C ARG A 229 -11.13 2.00 -8.27
N ILE A 230 -10.83 1.48 -9.45
CA ILE A 230 -10.87 2.27 -10.70
C ILE A 230 -12.28 2.78 -11.03
N ALA A 231 -13.33 2.07 -10.60
CA ALA A 231 -14.71 2.46 -10.83
C ALA A 231 -15.23 3.50 -9.81
N ASP A 232 -14.74 3.46 -8.56
CA ASP A 232 -15.37 4.17 -7.45
C ASP A 232 -14.57 5.38 -6.95
N GLN A 233 -13.27 5.46 -7.23
CA GLN A 233 -12.37 6.46 -6.64
C GLN A 233 -11.52 7.19 -7.67
N THR A 234 -12.14 7.97 -8.54
CA THR A 234 -11.43 8.77 -9.55
C THR A 234 -10.46 9.78 -8.93
N ALA A 235 -10.79 10.37 -7.78
CA ALA A 235 -9.94 11.34 -7.09
C ALA A 235 -8.54 10.81 -6.72
N MET A 236 -8.39 9.50 -6.48
CA MET A 236 -7.09 8.89 -6.21
C MET A 236 -6.12 9.01 -7.39
N PHE A 237 -6.66 9.06 -8.61
CA PHE A 237 -5.91 9.05 -9.86
C PHE A 237 -5.66 10.47 -10.42
N GLU A 238 -6.32 11.48 -9.88
CA GLU A 238 -6.15 12.86 -10.33
C GLU A 238 -4.69 13.32 -10.23
N ASP A 239 -4.21 14.00 -11.26
CA ASP A 239 -2.84 14.50 -11.39
C ASP A 239 -1.72 13.46 -11.30
N LYS A 240 -2.04 12.18 -11.43
CA LYS A 240 -1.08 11.07 -11.38
C LYS A 240 -1.06 10.29 -12.70
N VAL A 241 0.11 9.76 -13.02
CA VAL A 241 0.24 8.81 -14.15
C VAL A 241 0.03 7.40 -13.60
N LEU A 242 -0.95 6.68 -14.15
CA LEU A 242 -1.14 5.27 -13.87
C LEU A 242 -0.21 4.44 -14.75
N VAL A 243 0.64 3.63 -14.12
CA VAL A 243 1.48 2.62 -14.75
C VAL A 243 0.99 1.25 -14.33
N VAL A 244 0.60 0.42 -15.29
CA VAL A 244 0.20 -0.97 -15.07
C VAL A 244 1.30 -1.87 -15.59
N ASP A 245 2.07 -2.46 -14.69
CA ASP A 245 3.14 -3.41 -15.05
C ASP A 245 2.54 -4.80 -15.27
N GLU A 246 3.00 -5.54 -16.29
CA GLU A 246 2.41 -6.83 -16.71
C GLU A 246 0.89 -6.74 -16.94
N ALA A 247 0.47 -5.73 -17.73
CA ALA A 247 -0.94 -5.36 -17.94
C ALA A 247 -1.84 -6.50 -18.44
N GLN A 248 -1.26 -7.53 -19.10
CA GLN A 248 -1.99 -8.73 -19.52
C GLN A 248 -2.65 -9.47 -18.33
N GLN A 249 -2.05 -9.39 -17.14
CA GLN A 249 -2.62 -10.02 -15.94
C GLN A 249 -3.80 -9.24 -15.36
N LEU A 250 -3.86 -7.93 -15.59
CA LEU A 250 -5.00 -7.11 -15.16
C LEU A 250 -6.29 -7.51 -15.88
N PHE A 251 -6.23 -7.86 -17.18
CA PHE A 251 -7.42 -8.27 -17.92
C PHE A 251 -8.09 -9.49 -17.29
N SER A 252 -7.32 -10.52 -16.95
CA SER A 252 -7.84 -11.71 -16.28
C SER A 252 -8.49 -11.40 -14.92
N ILE A 253 -7.95 -10.44 -14.19
CA ILE A 253 -8.51 -10.01 -12.89
C ILE A 253 -9.82 -9.25 -13.09
N LEU A 254 -9.91 -8.37 -14.09
CA LEU A 254 -11.13 -7.63 -14.42
C LEU A 254 -12.25 -8.56 -14.88
N GLU A 255 -11.94 -9.57 -15.72
CA GLU A 255 -12.89 -10.59 -16.13
C GLU A 255 -13.46 -11.36 -14.93
N ASN A 256 -12.60 -11.80 -14.02
CA ASN A 256 -13.02 -12.50 -12.80
C ASN A 256 -13.84 -11.61 -11.85
N ALA A 257 -13.51 -10.33 -11.74
CA ALA A 257 -14.23 -9.38 -10.90
C ALA A 257 -15.67 -9.10 -11.44
N GLN A 258 -15.90 -9.25 -12.74
CA GLN A 258 -17.22 -9.11 -13.36
C GLN A 258 -18.08 -10.37 -13.26
N GLN A 259 -17.49 -11.52 -12.95
CA GLN A 259 -18.23 -12.77 -12.78
C GLN A 259 -19.04 -12.73 -11.47
N LYS A 260 -20.37 -12.59 -11.60
CA LYS A 260 -21.30 -12.77 -10.48
C LYS A 260 -21.54 -14.27 -10.27
N SER A 261 -21.00 -14.83 -9.18
CA SER A 261 -21.36 -16.18 -8.78
C SER A 261 -22.76 -16.18 -8.11
N VAL A 262 -23.72 -16.88 -8.70
CA VAL A 262 -25.00 -17.17 -8.05
C VAL A 262 -24.85 -18.53 -7.37
N LYS A 263 -24.93 -18.59 -6.05
CA LYS A 263 -25.08 -19.85 -5.32
C LYS A 263 -26.51 -20.32 -5.53
N LEU A 264 -26.70 -21.38 -6.30
CA LEU A 264 -27.92 -22.17 -6.24
C LEU A 264 -27.92 -22.86 -4.88
N LEU A 265 -28.86 -22.50 -4.03
CA LEU A 265 -29.16 -23.26 -2.81
C LEU A 265 -29.90 -24.51 -3.26
N ASP A 266 -29.34 -25.70 -3.05
CA ASP A 266 -30.02 -26.98 -3.17
C ASP A 266 -31.02 -27.15 -2.03
#